data_6855d71c4c053f1fe0e4917466f1df80
#
_entry.id   6855d71c4c053f1fe0e4917466f1df80
#
_cell.length_a   1.000
_cell.length_b   1.000
_cell.length_c   1.000
_cell.angle_alpha   90.00
_cell.angle_beta   90.00
_cell.angle_gamma   90.00
#
_symmetry.space_group_name_H-M   'P 1'
#
loop_
_entity.id
_entity.type
_entity.pdbx_description
1 polymer ?
#
loop_
_entity_poly.entity_id
_entity_poly.type
_entity_poly.pdbx_seq_one_letter_code
_entity_poly.pdbx_strand_id
1 'polypeptide(L)'
;MKKIVIAMLAVALPMMMQAQSEGLFARKAPKGVNADLSVYAAKGAIPEEDGKIVFKDVITAPGKQKADIFAKLAQWASLRYGANSMRGEYTDVNFFKNLEYAKVSADKQNGTIECTGAEELIFSIKALAKNYTQAFYMLDLKAEDGKVEFNLHNLQFNVDQGDAQFIRVTAEDWISDKECLNKKGELRRIPGKFRVKTIDLVAELKKEISEAINQ
;
A
#
# COMPACT_ATOMS: atom_id res chain seq x y z
N MET A 1 -50.44 -18.52 26.21
CA MET A 1 -49.06 -17.95 26.17
C MET A 1 -48.26 -18.62 25.06
N LYS A 2 -48.43 -18.16 23.83
CA LYS A 2 -47.59 -18.58 22.66
C LYS A 2 -47.98 -17.70 21.47
N LYS A 3 -47.52 -16.45 21.42
CA LYS A 3 -47.59 -15.59 20.23
C LYS A 3 -46.66 -14.36 20.44
N ILE A 4 -45.41 -14.51 20.40
CA ILE A 4 -44.42 -13.38 20.14
C ILE A 4 -43.09 -14.03 19.80
N VAL A 5 -42.88 -14.51 18.58
CA VAL A 5 -41.52 -14.85 18.06
C VAL A 5 -41.41 -14.72 16.53
N ILE A 6 -42.38 -14.21 15.81
CA ILE A 6 -42.28 -14.21 14.32
C ILE A 6 -42.12 -12.80 13.70
N ALA A 7 -41.82 -11.77 14.47
CA ALA A 7 -41.75 -10.40 13.91
C ALA A 7 -40.32 -9.84 13.68
N MET A 8 -39.24 -10.56 14.00
CA MET A 8 -37.87 -10.02 13.85
C MET A 8 -37.06 -10.57 12.69
N LEU A 9 -37.60 -11.45 11.85
CA LEU A 9 -36.84 -12.04 10.75
C LEU A 9 -37.04 -11.37 9.39
N ALA A 10 -37.97 -10.45 9.26
CA ALA A 10 -38.38 -9.87 7.98
C ALA A 10 -37.66 -8.56 7.61
N VAL A 11 -36.89 -7.93 8.53
CA VAL A 11 -36.26 -6.61 8.29
C VAL A 11 -34.80 -6.73 7.85
N ALA A 12 -34.16 -7.87 8.08
CA ALA A 12 -32.73 -8.05 7.72
C ALA A 12 -32.49 -8.45 6.26
N LEU A 13 -33.46 -9.05 5.59
CA LEU A 13 -33.32 -9.53 4.21
C LEU A 13 -33.19 -8.43 3.14
N PRO A 14 -33.91 -7.29 3.19
CA PRO A 14 -33.71 -6.27 2.15
C PRO A 14 -32.37 -5.53 2.23
N MET A 15 -31.77 -5.40 3.42
CA MET A 15 -30.44 -4.76 3.54
C MET A 15 -29.30 -5.63 2.99
N MET A 16 -29.39 -6.96 3.09
CA MET A 16 -28.38 -7.86 2.51
C MET A 16 -28.42 -7.92 0.98
N MET A 17 -29.60 -7.82 0.37
CA MET A 17 -29.72 -7.79 -1.09
C MET A 17 -29.18 -6.49 -1.71
N GLN A 18 -29.38 -5.34 -1.06
CA GLN A 18 -28.82 -4.07 -1.53
C GLN A 18 -27.30 -4.03 -1.46
N ALA A 19 -26.68 -4.62 -0.42
CA ALA A 19 -25.25 -4.70 -0.29
C ALA A 19 -24.58 -5.61 -1.36
N GLN A 20 -25.28 -6.65 -1.81
CA GLN A 20 -24.78 -7.55 -2.87
C GLN A 20 -24.88 -6.94 -4.27
N SER A 21 -25.95 -6.16 -4.55
CA SER A 21 -26.12 -5.53 -5.87
C SER A 21 -25.13 -4.39 -6.13
N GLU A 22 -24.75 -3.63 -5.12
CA GLU A 22 -23.73 -2.59 -5.26
C GLU A 22 -22.32 -3.13 -5.52
N GLY A 23 -22.06 -4.39 -5.20
CA GLY A 23 -20.75 -5.01 -5.32
C GLY A 23 -20.40 -5.54 -6.70
N LEU A 24 -21.37 -6.07 -7.43
CA LEU A 24 -21.16 -6.68 -8.74
C LEU A 24 -21.14 -5.67 -9.90
N PHE A 25 -21.81 -4.53 -9.75
CA PHE A 25 -22.02 -3.57 -10.85
C PHE A 25 -21.56 -2.14 -10.54
N ALA A 26 -20.91 -1.89 -9.40
CA ALA A 26 -20.46 -0.55 -9.08
C ALA A 26 -19.32 -0.13 -10.01
N ARG A 27 -19.65 0.67 -11.01
CA ARG A 27 -18.72 1.43 -11.85
C ARG A 27 -18.08 2.60 -11.06
N LYS A 28 -17.79 2.39 -9.76
CA LYS A 28 -17.22 3.45 -8.92
C LYS A 28 -15.74 3.59 -9.24
N ALA A 29 -15.31 4.84 -9.31
CA ALA A 29 -13.89 5.21 -9.42
C ALA A 29 -13.08 4.57 -8.27
N PRO A 30 -11.76 4.39 -8.47
CA PRO A 30 -10.87 3.99 -7.37
C PRO A 30 -11.05 4.89 -6.16
N LYS A 31 -10.96 4.32 -4.94
CA LYS A 31 -10.99 5.09 -3.70
C LYS A 31 -9.57 5.25 -3.17
N GLY A 32 -9.14 6.48 -2.96
CA GLY A 32 -7.91 6.86 -2.30
C GLY A 32 -8.17 7.60 -0.99
N VAL A 33 -7.12 7.97 -0.28
CA VAL A 33 -7.17 8.86 0.89
C VAL A 33 -7.64 10.23 0.44
N ASN A 34 -7.18 10.70 -0.71
CA ASN A 34 -7.64 11.95 -1.28
C ASN A 34 -8.96 11.73 -2.06
N ALA A 35 -9.98 12.53 -1.75
CA ALA A 35 -11.27 12.49 -2.43
C ALA A 35 -11.17 13.01 -3.88
N ASP A 36 -10.23 13.91 -4.16
CA ASP A 36 -9.93 14.39 -5.51
C ASP A 36 -9.02 13.40 -6.24
N LEU A 37 -9.61 12.65 -7.17
CA LEU A 37 -8.89 11.66 -7.96
C LEU A 37 -7.93 12.28 -9.00
N SER A 38 -8.01 13.59 -9.27
CA SER A 38 -7.12 14.25 -10.21
C SER A 38 -5.65 14.17 -9.79
N VAL A 39 -5.37 14.18 -8.49
CA VAL A 39 -3.99 14.04 -7.96
C VAL A 39 -3.37 12.69 -8.32
N TYR A 40 -4.17 11.63 -8.39
CA TYR A 40 -3.70 10.30 -8.77
C TYR A 40 -3.63 10.11 -10.29
N ALA A 41 -4.44 10.86 -11.04
CA ALA A 41 -4.45 10.84 -12.49
C ALA A 41 -3.46 11.83 -13.12
N ALA A 42 -2.85 12.70 -12.32
CA ALA A 42 -1.88 13.67 -12.80
C ALA A 42 -0.74 12.96 -13.54
N LYS A 43 -0.32 13.56 -14.67
CA LYS A 43 0.83 13.05 -15.42
C LYS A 43 2.08 13.12 -14.54
N GLY A 44 2.82 12.03 -14.45
CA GLY A 44 4.00 11.93 -13.59
C GLY A 44 3.70 11.74 -12.09
N ALA A 45 2.42 11.53 -11.68
CA ALA A 45 2.10 11.15 -10.32
C ALA A 45 2.72 9.78 -9.94
N ILE A 46 3.03 8.94 -10.92
CA ILE A 46 3.93 7.81 -10.81
C ILE A 46 5.25 8.24 -11.46
N PRO A 47 6.32 8.47 -10.69
CA PRO A 47 7.61 8.85 -11.24
C PRO A 47 8.28 7.66 -11.93
N GLU A 48 8.86 7.93 -13.09
CA GLU A 48 9.53 6.92 -13.91
C GLU A 48 10.92 7.42 -14.30
N GLU A 49 11.95 6.64 -14.01
CA GLU A 49 13.34 6.90 -14.36
C GLU A 49 13.88 5.69 -15.14
N ASP A 50 14.42 5.91 -16.33
CA ASP A 50 14.97 4.85 -17.22
C ASP A 50 14.01 3.66 -17.42
N GLY A 51 12.71 3.93 -17.53
CA GLY A 51 11.68 2.91 -17.70
C GLY A 51 11.38 2.11 -16.42
N LYS A 52 11.81 2.58 -15.26
CA LYS A 52 11.52 2.00 -13.94
C LYS A 52 10.73 2.98 -13.09
N ILE A 53 9.75 2.44 -12.37
CA ILE A 53 9.00 3.23 -11.38
C ILE A 53 9.81 3.31 -10.10
N VAL A 54 10.19 4.54 -9.73
CA VAL A 54 11.02 4.84 -8.57
C VAL A 54 10.50 6.07 -7.86
N PHE A 55 10.10 5.93 -6.60
CA PHE A 55 9.67 7.05 -5.76
C PHE A 55 10.84 7.53 -4.91
N LYS A 56 11.40 8.68 -5.25
CA LYS A 56 12.45 9.35 -4.48
C LYS A 56 11.92 10.58 -3.77
N ASP A 57 12.42 10.81 -2.57
CA ASP A 57 12.10 12.02 -1.80
C ASP A 57 13.19 12.32 -0.76
N VAL A 58 13.13 13.50 -0.18
CA VAL A 58 13.97 13.90 0.95
C VAL A 58 13.07 14.30 2.11
N ILE A 59 13.13 13.54 3.20
CA ILE A 59 12.37 13.79 4.43
C ILE A 59 13.25 14.61 5.38
N THR A 60 12.81 15.80 5.74
CA THR A 60 13.60 16.72 6.58
C THR A 60 13.50 16.39 8.07
N ALA A 61 14.62 16.55 8.78
CA ALA A 61 14.74 16.42 10.23
C ALA A 61 15.67 17.53 10.79
N PRO A 62 15.23 18.79 10.77
CA PRO A 62 16.11 19.93 11.09
C PRO A 62 16.74 19.80 12.46
N GLY A 63 18.06 20.05 12.53
CA GLY A 63 18.82 20.02 13.78
C GLY A 63 19.14 18.63 14.33
N LYS A 64 18.67 17.54 13.71
CA LYS A 64 19.00 16.18 14.11
C LYS A 64 20.34 15.74 13.48
N GLN A 65 21.14 14.99 14.25
CA GLN A 65 22.39 14.39 13.76
C GLN A 65 22.13 13.08 13.03
N LYS A 66 22.95 12.73 12.03
CA LYS A 66 22.88 11.46 11.29
C LYS A 66 22.70 10.24 12.20
N ALA A 67 23.45 10.17 13.31
CA ALA A 67 23.41 9.04 14.23
C ALA A 67 22.03 8.86 14.92
N ASP A 68 21.41 9.98 15.32
CA ASP A 68 20.08 9.96 15.95
C ASP A 68 19.00 9.60 14.95
N ILE A 69 19.06 10.18 13.74
CA ILE A 69 18.16 9.85 12.64
C ILE A 69 18.26 8.36 12.31
N PHE A 70 19.48 7.84 12.15
CA PHE A 70 19.69 6.42 11.84
C PHE A 70 19.10 5.50 12.93
N ALA A 71 19.32 5.81 14.20
CA ALA A 71 18.79 5.02 15.32
C ALA A 71 17.26 4.96 15.30
N LYS A 72 16.60 6.10 15.05
CA LYS A 72 15.13 6.18 14.91
C LYS A 72 14.60 5.42 13.70
N LEU A 73 15.27 5.55 12.55
CA LEU A 73 14.93 4.81 11.34
C LEU A 73 15.07 3.30 11.52
N ALA A 74 16.18 2.84 12.15
CA ALA A 74 16.40 1.43 12.41
C ALA A 74 15.33 0.83 13.34
N GLN A 75 14.92 1.60 14.35
CA GLN A 75 13.81 1.22 15.23
C GLN A 75 12.48 1.14 14.47
N TRP A 76 12.15 2.16 13.69
CA TRP A 76 10.94 2.19 12.87
C TRP A 76 10.91 1.03 11.87
N ALA A 77 12.00 0.80 11.13
CA ALA A 77 12.09 -0.28 10.16
C ALA A 77 11.93 -1.65 10.81
N SER A 78 12.56 -1.87 11.97
CA SER A 78 12.43 -3.12 12.73
C SER A 78 10.99 -3.36 13.21
N LEU A 79 10.27 -2.31 13.62
CA LEU A 79 8.88 -2.42 14.03
C LEU A 79 7.94 -2.65 12.82
N ARG A 80 8.22 -2.02 11.68
CA ARG A 80 7.38 -2.12 10.49
C ARG A 80 7.62 -3.39 9.69
N TYR A 81 8.87 -3.82 9.51
CA TYR A 81 9.27 -4.95 8.67
C TYR A 81 9.88 -6.13 9.42
N GLY A 82 10.07 -6.02 10.73
CA GLY A 82 10.60 -7.13 11.55
C GLY A 82 9.66 -8.32 11.62
N ALA A 83 10.18 -9.47 12.00
CA ALA A 83 9.46 -10.74 12.07
C ALA A 83 8.17 -10.74 12.92
N ASN A 84 8.02 -9.73 13.79
CA ASN A 84 6.85 -9.53 14.64
C ASN A 84 5.91 -8.41 14.15
N SER A 85 6.22 -7.78 13.01
CA SER A 85 5.41 -6.68 12.46
C SER A 85 4.29 -7.23 11.58
N MET A 86 3.41 -8.03 12.18
CA MET A 86 2.21 -8.50 11.49
C MET A 86 1.18 -7.39 11.48
N ARG A 87 1.15 -6.57 10.43
CA ARG A 87 0.07 -5.64 10.17
C ARG A 87 -1.03 -6.31 9.35
N GLY A 88 -2.13 -6.66 10.01
CA GLY A 88 -3.35 -7.16 9.39
C GLY A 88 -4.07 -8.18 10.26
N GLU A 89 -5.39 -8.11 10.34
CA GLU A 89 -6.26 -9.05 11.09
C GLU A 89 -6.27 -10.47 10.52
N TYR A 90 -5.59 -10.72 9.39
CA TYR A 90 -5.50 -12.01 8.73
C TYR A 90 -4.03 -12.38 8.52
N THR A 91 -3.48 -12.95 9.57
CA THR A 91 -2.17 -13.58 9.50
C THR A 91 -2.35 -15.03 9.09
N ASP A 92 -2.28 -15.34 7.81
CA ASP A 92 -1.83 -16.63 7.41
C ASP A 92 -0.33 -16.69 7.72
N VAL A 93 -0.04 -17.16 8.94
CA VAL A 93 1.33 -17.26 9.49
C VAL A 93 2.23 -18.10 8.58
N ASN A 94 1.67 -19.01 7.79
CA ASN A 94 2.42 -19.88 6.89
C ASN A 94 2.78 -19.14 5.60
N PHE A 95 1.92 -18.22 5.14
CA PHE A 95 2.19 -17.39 3.99
C PHE A 95 3.37 -16.43 4.25
N PHE A 96 3.42 -15.79 5.44
CA PHE A 96 4.51 -14.87 5.80
C PHE A 96 5.81 -15.56 6.22
N LYS A 97 5.77 -16.80 6.77
CA LYS A 97 6.97 -17.57 7.11
C LYS A 97 7.83 -17.95 5.91
N ASN A 98 7.21 -18.08 4.74
CA ASN A 98 7.91 -18.43 3.49
C ASN A 98 8.33 -17.19 2.68
N LEU A 99 7.96 -15.97 3.10
CA LEU A 99 8.35 -14.76 2.42
C LEU A 99 9.73 -14.32 2.92
N GLU A 100 10.73 -14.47 2.09
CA GLU A 100 12.03 -13.78 2.22
C GLU A 100 11.91 -12.24 2.18
N TYR A 101 10.67 -11.70 2.23
CA TYR A 101 10.30 -10.32 1.89
C TYR A 101 10.17 -9.37 3.07
N ALA A 102 10.27 -9.82 4.29
CA ALA A 102 10.33 -8.93 5.44
C ALA A 102 11.76 -8.93 6.00
N LYS A 103 12.69 -8.35 5.25
CA LYS A 103 14.09 -8.20 5.68
C LYS A 103 14.39 -6.73 5.93
N VAL A 104 15.11 -6.48 7.01
CA VAL A 104 15.73 -5.18 7.29
C VAL A 104 17.22 -5.41 7.38
N SER A 105 17.97 -4.71 6.54
CA SER A 105 19.43 -4.61 6.61
C SER A 105 19.79 -3.19 7.01
N ALA A 106 20.61 -3.02 8.05
CA ALA A 106 20.99 -1.70 8.54
C ALA A 106 22.52 -1.60 8.66
N ASP A 107 23.09 -0.64 7.96
CA ASP A 107 24.52 -0.29 8.02
C ASP A 107 24.72 1.05 8.72
N LYS A 108 25.13 0.97 9.98
CA LYS A 108 25.35 2.15 10.83
C LYS A 108 26.49 3.03 10.31
N GLN A 109 27.53 2.46 9.72
CA GLN A 109 28.69 3.20 9.22
C GLN A 109 28.30 4.11 8.07
N ASN A 110 27.57 3.55 7.10
CA ASN A 110 27.08 4.30 5.94
C ASN A 110 25.81 5.09 6.24
N GLY A 111 25.05 4.71 7.28
CA GLY A 111 23.78 5.32 7.64
C GLY A 111 22.64 4.84 6.75
N THR A 112 22.78 3.65 6.14
CA THR A 112 21.79 3.10 5.21
C THR A 112 20.93 2.02 5.85
N ILE A 113 19.67 1.97 5.47
CA ILE A 113 18.71 0.93 5.85
C ILE A 113 18.01 0.48 4.59
N GLU A 114 18.05 -0.82 4.31
CA GLU A 114 17.37 -1.46 3.20
C GLU A 114 16.26 -2.35 3.74
N CYS A 115 15.05 -2.14 3.25
CA CYS A 115 13.87 -2.93 3.63
C CYS A 115 13.27 -3.59 2.40
N THR A 116 12.86 -4.86 2.53
CA THR A 116 11.93 -5.48 1.61
C THR A 116 10.56 -5.54 2.24
N GLY A 117 9.57 -4.91 1.59
CA GLY A 117 8.20 -4.81 2.06
C GLY A 117 7.26 -5.74 1.29
N ALA A 118 6.28 -6.30 2.00
CA ALA A 118 5.13 -6.97 1.43
C ALA A 118 3.88 -6.47 2.15
N GLU A 119 2.96 -5.81 1.44
CA GLU A 119 1.79 -5.18 2.04
C GLU A 119 0.51 -5.47 1.27
N GLU A 120 -0.59 -5.48 1.99
CA GLU A 120 -1.91 -5.58 1.39
C GLU A 120 -2.45 -4.20 1.00
N LEU A 121 -2.63 -3.98 -0.30
CA LEU A 121 -3.33 -2.81 -0.81
C LEU A 121 -4.83 -3.10 -0.83
N ILE A 122 -5.56 -2.60 0.15
CA ILE A 122 -6.99 -2.87 0.32
C ILE A 122 -7.81 -1.92 -0.57
N PHE A 123 -8.54 -2.48 -1.52
CA PHE A 123 -9.41 -1.73 -2.44
C PHE A 123 -10.81 -1.51 -1.87
N SER A 124 -11.35 -2.49 -1.16
CA SER A 124 -12.64 -2.38 -0.47
C SER A 124 -12.80 -3.47 0.58
N ILE A 125 -13.52 -3.15 1.64
CA ILE A 125 -13.96 -4.10 2.65
C ILE A 125 -15.50 -4.09 2.62
N LYS A 126 -16.09 -5.28 2.60
CA LYS A 126 -17.51 -5.52 2.73
C LYS A 126 -17.74 -6.52 3.86
N ALA A 127 -18.98 -6.64 4.34
CA ALA A 127 -19.30 -7.48 5.50
C ALA A 127 -18.73 -8.90 5.47
N LEU A 128 -18.57 -9.49 4.28
CA LEU A 128 -18.11 -10.89 4.11
C LEU A 128 -16.95 -11.04 3.12
N ALA A 129 -16.40 -9.94 2.60
CA ALA A 129 -15.35 -10.02 1.58
C ALA A 129 -14.40 -8.83 1.64
N LYS A 130 -13.10 -9.10 1.57
CA LYS A 130 -12.02 -8.14 1.41
C LYS A 130 -11.49 -8.22 -0.02
N ASN A 131 -11.52 -7.10 -0.74
CA ASN A 131 -10.89 -7.00 -2.06
C ASN A 131 -9.56 -6.29 -1.90
N TYR A 132 -8.46 -6.97 -2.16
CA TYR A 132 -7.10 -6.48 -1.95
C TYR A 132 -6.13 -7.09 -2.96
N THR A 133 -4.94 -6.57 -3.01
CA THR A 133 -3.78 -7.18 -3.64
C THR A 133 -2.58 -7.12 -2.71
N GLN A 134 -1.59 -7.94 -2.98
CA GLN A 134 -0.29 -7.84 -2.31
C GLN A 134 0.65 -7.01 -3.19
N ALA A 135 1.27 -6.01 -2.57
CA ALA A 135 2.34 -5.22 -3.15
C ALA A 135 3.68 -5.63 -2.51
N PHE A 136 4.69 -5.77 -3.33
CA PHE A 136 6.06 -6.08 -2.93
C PHE A 136 6.96 -4.96 -3.42
N TYR A 137 7.89 -4.48 -2.59
CA TYR A 137 8.78 -3.38 -2.95
C TYR A 137 10.09 -3.44 -2.17
N MET A 138 11.06 -2.68 -2.63
CA MET A 138 12.27 -2.36 -1.89
C MET A 138 12.21 -0.90 -1.45
N LEU A 139 12.64 -0.64 -0.21
CA LEU A 139 12.74 0.70 0.36
C LEU A 139 14.14 0.91 0.91
N ASP A 140 14.88 1.81 0.27
CA ASP A 140 16.19 2.23 0.72
C ASP A 140 16.09 3.59 1.41
N LEU A 141 16.65 3.67 2.61
CA LEU A 141 16.72 4.89 3.40
C LEU A 141 18.17 5.21 3.71
N LYS A 142 18.55 6.49 3.58
CA LYS A 142 19.87 6.95 3.96
C LYS A 142 19.77 8.15 4.90
N ALA A 143 20.24 7.95 6.13
CA ALA A 143 20.32 9.00 7.14
C ALA A 143 21.51 9.91 6.84
N GLU A 144 21.24 11.22 6.86
CA GLU A 144 22.25 12.29 6.80
C GLU A 144 21.91 13.33 7.89
N ASP A 145 22.80 14.27 8.14
CA ASP A 145 22.51 15.35 9.08
C ASP A 145 21.33 16.19 8.57
N GLY A 146 20.27 16.26 9.37
CA GLY A 146 19.07 17.04 9.10
C GLY A 146 18.10 16.44 8.07
N LYS A 147 18.32 15.24 7.54
CA LYS A 147 17.44 14.65 6.53
C LYS A 147 17.58 13.12 6.38
N VAL A 148 16.60 12.54 5.69
CA VAL A 148 16.61 11.17 5.19
C VAL A 148 16.38 11.19 3.69
N GLU A 149 17.22 10.52 2.91
CA GLU A 149 16.94 10.19 1.52
C GLU A 149 16.04 8.94 1.51
N PHE A 150 14.93 9.05 0.81
CA PHE A 150 13.92 8.01 0.63
C PHE A 150 13.94 7.53 -0.82
N ASN A 151 13.99 6.20 -1.02
CA ASN A 151 13.96 5.60 -2.35
C ASN A 151 13.16 4.29 -2.30
N LEU A 152 11.92 4.30 -2.85
CA LEU A 152 11.09 3.12 -3.00
C LEU A 152 11.06 2.68 -4.46
N HIS A 153 11.41 1.43 -4.72
CA HIS A 153 11.59 0.88 -6.06
C HIS A 153 11.27 -0.62 -6.12
N ASN A 154 11.44 -1.22 -7.30
CA ASN A 154 11.18 -2.64 -7.56
C ASN A 154 9.79 -3.09 -7.11
N LEU A 155 8.80 -2.25 -7.38
CA LEU A 155 7.41 -2.47 -6.97
C LEU A 155 6.72 -3.48 -7.88
N GLN A 156 6.09 -4.48 -7.28
CA GLN A 156 5.37 -5.55 -7.95
C GLN A 156 4.04 -5.82 -7.25
N PHE A 157 3.10 -6.43 -7.98
CA PHE A 157 1.79 -6.80 -7.43
C PHE A 157 1.44 -8.24 -7.77
N ASN A 158 0.71 -8.91 -6.86
CA ASN A 158 -0.01 -10.13 -7.18
C ASN A 158 -1.39 -9.76 -7.73
N VAL A 159 -1.65 -10.06 -8.98
CA VAL A 159 -2.93 -9.80 -9.64
C VAL A 159 -3.72 -11.09 -9.73
N ASP A 160 -4.93 -11.08 -9.18
CA ASP A 160 -5.86 -12.21 -9.24
C ASP A 160 -6.38 -12.37 -10.68
N GLN A 161 -6.19 -13.56 -11.24
CA GLN A 161 -6.69 -13.94 -12.56
C GLN A 161 -8.00 -14.73 -12.51
N GLY A 162 -8.56 -14.92 -11.32
CA GLY A 162 -9.65 -15.85 -11.04
C GLY A 162 -9.14 -17.26 -10.72
N ASP A 163 -10.05 -18.12 -10.22
CA ASP A 163 -9.77 -19.52 -9.84
C ASP A 163 -8.56 -19.69 -8.91
N ALA A 164 -8.35 -18.71 -7.98
CA ALA A 164 -7.22 -18.68 -7.05
C ALA A 164 -5.83 -18.65 -7.72
N GLN A 165 -5.75 -18.23 -8.97
CA GLN A 165 -4.49 -18.02 -9.67
C GLN A 165 -4.05 -16.57 -9.58
N PHE A 166 -2.79 -16.37 -9.17
CA PHE A 166 -2.17 -15.06 -9.12
C PHE A 166 -0.99 -14.99 -10.08
N ILE A 167 -0.89 -13.90 -10.82
CA ILE A 167 0.31 -13.55 -11.56
C ILE A 167 1.01 -12.38 -10.89
N ARG A 168 2.34 -12.40 -10.90
CA ARG A 168 3.14 -11.26 -10.46
C ARG A 168 3.42 -10.35 -11.63
N VAL A 169 3.04 -9.07 -11.48
CA VAL A 169 3.24 -8.04 -12.48
C VAL A 169 4.12 -6.94 -11.90
N THR A 170 4.91 -6.28 -12.75
CA THR A 170 5.70 -5.12 -12.35
C THR A 170 4.82 -3.86 -12.29
N ALA A 171 5.24 -2.88 -11.52
CA ALA A 171 4.54 -1.60 -11.46
C ALA A 171 4.55 -0.89 -12.82
N GLU A 172 5.64 -0.99 -13.57
CA GLU A 172 5.81 -0.43 -14.91
C GLU A 172 4.73 -0.92 -15.88
N ASP A 173 4.43 -2.23 -15.83
CA ASP A 173 3.46 -2.87 -16.70
C ASP A 173 2.01 -2.70 -16.21
N TRP A 174 1.81 -2.13 -15.01
CA TRP A 174 0.48 -2.10 -14.40
C TRP A 174 -0.01 -0.71 -14.00
N ILE A 175 0.84 0.16 -13.45
CA ILE A 175 0.42 1.47 -12.90
C ILE A 175 1.07 2.69 -13.55
N SER A 176 1.92 2.52 -14.57
CA SER A 176 2.47 3.63 -15.35
C SER A 176 1.36 4.50 -15.98
N ASP A 177 1.68 5.71 -16.39
CA ASP A 177 0.71 6.59 -17.05
C ASP A 177 0.07 5.93 -18.28
N LYS A 178 0.87 5.21 -19.07
CA LYS A 178 0.43 4.47 -20.25
C LYS A 178 -0.61 3.39 -19.92
N GLU A 179 -0.39 2.65 -18.83
CA GLU A 179 -1.23 1.51 -18.47
C GLU A 179 -2.46 1.93 -17.65
N CYS A 180 -2.36 3.00 -16.86
CA CYS A 180 -3.42 3.43 -15.96
C CYS A 180 -4.35 4.50 -16.51
N LEU A 181 -3.89 5.34 -17.46
CA LEU A 181 -4.70 6.44 -17.95
C LEU A 181 -5.37 6.07 -19.28
N ASN A 182 -6.60 6.51 -19.45
CA ASN A 182 -7.30 6.43 -20.73
C ASN A 182 -6.92 7.64 -21.62
N LYS A 183 -7.44 7.69 -22.85
CA LYS A 183 -7.18 8.78 -23.80
C LYS A 183 -7.62 10.17 -23.31
N LYS A 184 -8.47 10.25 -22.27
CA LYS A 184 -8.92 11.50 -21.65
C LYS A 184 -8.08 11.88 -20.43
N GLY A 185 -7.06 11.09 -20.06
CA GLY A 185 -6.26 11.28 -18.85
C GLY A 185 -6.96 10.83 -17.56
N GLU A 186 -8.04 10.04 -17.65
CA GLU A 186 -8.75 9.53 -16.49
C GLU A 186 -8.24 8.14 -16.12
N LEU A 187 -8.32 7.81 -14.82
CA LEU A 187 -7.91 6.50 -14.31
C LEU A 187 -8.76 5.36 -14.89
N ARG A 188 -8.11 4.37 -15.45
CA ARG A 188 -8.75 3.09 -15.81
C ARG A 188 -9.19 2.36 -14.53
N ARG A 189 -10.27 1.61 -14.60
CA ARG A 189 -10.95 1.03 -13.44
C ARG A 189 -10.07 0.08 -12.61
N ILE A 190 -9.37 -0.85 -13.24
CA ILE A 190 -8.61 -1.89 -12.53
C ILE A 190 -7.22 -1.37 -12.16
N PRO A 191 -6.33 -1.02 -13.10
CA PRO A 191 -4.99 -0.55 -12.75
C PRO A 191 -5.03 0.77 -11.96
N GLY A 192 -6.06 1.61 -12.16
CA GLY A 192 -6.24 2.82 -11.37
C GLY A 192 -6.39 2.58 -9.88
N LYS A 193 -6.97 1.46 -9.44
CA LYS A 193 -7.03 1.11 -8.00
C LYS A 193 -5.64 0.84 -7.42
N PHE A 194 -4.81 0.13 -8.17
CA PHE A 194 -3.44 -0.16 -7.77
C PHE A 194 -2.63 1.14 -7.68
N ARG A 195 -2.73 2.00 -8.70
CA ARG A 195 -2.05 3.29 -8.72
C ARG A 195 -2.43 4.17 -7.53
N VAL A 196 -3.73 4.33 -7.26
CA VAL A 196 -4.22 5.09 -6.10
C VAL A 196 -3.64 4.56 -4.81
N LYS A 197 -3.73 3.25 -4.58
CA LYS A 197 -3.23 2.64 -3.34
C LYS A 197 -1.72 2.66 -3.21
N THR A 198 -0.99 2.61 -4.31
CA THR A 198 0.46 2.78 -4.29
C THR A 198 0.87 4.20 -3.89
N ILE A 199 0.22 5.21 -4.44
CA ILE A 199 0.50 6.61 -4.07
C ILE A 199 0.16 6.84 -2.58
N ASP A 200 -0.98 6.31 -2.11
CA ASP A 200 -1.37 6.38 -0.70
C ASP A 200 -0.33 5.68 0.20
N LEU A 201 0.16 4.48 -0.18
CA LEU A 201 1.19 3.75 0.55
C LEU A 201 2.50 4.54 0.66
N VAL A 202 2.97 5.11 -0.46
CA VAL A 202 4.19 5.92 -0.47
C VAL A 202 4.04 7.15 0.43
N ALA A 203 2.88 7.80 0.40
CA ALA A 203 2.60 8.94 1.27
C ALA A 203 2.55 8.54 2.76
N GLU A 204 1.97 7.39 3.07
CA GLU A 204 1.93 6.83 4.43
C GLU A 204 3.33 6.53 4.95
N LEU A 205 4.16 5.83 4.16
CA LEU A 205 5.54 5.52 4.52
C LEU A 205 6.37 6.78 4.82
N LYS A 206 6.27 7.79 3.96
CA LYS A 206 6.96 9.07 4.17
C LYS A 206 6.50 9.77 5.44
N LYS A 207 5.20 9.75 5.70
CA LYS A 207 4.62 10.33 6.93
C LYS A 207 5.13 9.59 8.17
N GLU A 208 5.08 8.27 8.20
CA GLU A 208 5.56 7.47 9.33
C GLU A 208 7.05 7.70 9.61
N ILE A 209 7.88 7.74 8.56
CA ILE A 209 9.30 8.04 8.68
C ILE A 209 9.51 9.44 9.25
N SER A 210 8.79 10.44 8.71
CA SER A 210 8.86 11.82 9.23
C SER A 210 8.48 11.90 10.71
N GLU A 211 7.42 11.22 11.11
CA GLU A 211 6.98 11.16 12.50
C GLU A 211 8.05 10.47 13.38
N ALA A 212 8.62 9.35 12.93
CA ALA A 212 9.62 8.61 13.68
C ALA A 212 10.90 9.42 13.94
N ILE A 213 11.40 10.14 12.93
CA ILE A 213 12.67 10.89 13.06
C ILE A 213 12.51 12.25 13.74
N ASN A 214 11.31 12.83 13.79
CA ASN A 214 11.07 14.14 14.38
C ASN A 214 10.52 14.09 15.83
N GLN A 215 10.25 12.90 16.35
CA GLN A 215 10.00 12.67 17.77
C GLN A 215 11.34 12.69 18.53
#